data_becd67ac3f3b148dd1b4a0ba652fe70e
#
_entry.id   becd67ac3f3b148dd1b4a0ba652fe70e
#
_cell.length_a   1.000
_cell.length_b   1.000
_cell.length_c   1.000
_cell.angle_alpha   90.00
_cell.angle_beta   90.00
_cell.angle_gamma   90.00
#
_symmetry.space_group_name_H-M   'P 1'
#
loop_
_entity.id
_entity.type
_entity.pdbx_description
1 polymer ?
#
loop_
_entity_poly.entity_id
_entity_poly.type
_entity_poly.pdbx_seq_one_letter_code
_entity_poly.pdbx_strand_id
1 'polypeptide(L)'
;DGSAAAIYGTRGTNGVIIITTKRGDNFSDVAKTRVEYSGYASVSVKNSDSGMATPEEFVNINSLSGGKMSSVIRRDENGDYALTDWTKEMTRSAAVTHNHNVAIVGSASKFNYRASLNYKNSQGIAKYNNRKEILAKIAASQKALDGWLELQYDLSYMHYRNDYNCADW
;
A
#
# COMPACT_ATOMS: atom_id res chain seq x y z
N ASP A 1 -20.59 14.94 -15.77
CA ASP A 1 -22.03 14.87 -15.54
C ASP A 1 -22.50 16.14 -14.83
N GLY A 2 -23.46 16.91 -15.43
CA GLY A 2 -23.90 18.22 -14.93
C GLY A 2 -24.47 18.18 -13.52
N SER A 3 -25.03 17.06 -13.08
CA SER A 3 -25.58 16.89 -11.72
C SER A 3 -24.51 16.87 -10.64
N ALA A 4 -23.32 16.30 -10.91
CA ALA A 4 -22.22 16.33 -9.98
C ALA A 4 -21.62 17.72 -9.82
N ALA A 5 -21.56 18.50 -10.90
CA ALA A 5 -21.09 19.89 -10.85
C ALA A 5 -22.04 20.80 -10.07
N ALA A 6 -23.35 20.54 -10.06
CA ALA A 6 -24.34 21.30 -9.31
C ALA A 6 -24.17 21.15 -7.78
N ILE A 7 -23.72 20.00 -7.30
CA ILE A 7 -23.56 19.71 -5.87
C ILE A 7 -22.13 20.02 -5.41
N TYR A 8 -21.12 19.68 -6.21
CA TYR A 8 -19.70 19.72 -5.82
C TYR A 8 -18.90 20.82 -6.54
N GLY A 9 -19.57 21.70 -7.30
CA GLY A 9 -18.95 22.79 -8.04
C GLY A 9 -18.11 22.32 -9.23
N THR A 10 -17.32 23.22 -9.79
CA THR A 10 -16.51 22.97 -10.99
C THR A 10 -15.47 21.85 -10.83
N ARG A 11 -15.10 21.51 -9.59
CA ARG A 11 -14.20 20.36 -9.32
C ARG A 11 -14.83 19.00 -9.55
N GLY A 12 -16.18 18.96 -9.62
CA GLY A 12 -16.93 17.72 -9.89
C GLY A 12 -17.12 17.38 -11.38
N THR A 13 -16.59 18.18 -12.31
CA THR A 13 -16.74 17.99 -13.76
C THR A 13 -16.16 16.66 -14.27
N ASN A 14 -15.08 16.17 -13.64
CA ASN A 14 -14.44 14.91 -13.99
C ASN A 14 -14.96 13.70 -13.20
N GLY A 15 -16.07 13.87 -12.46
CA GLY A 15 -16.68 12.89 -11.60
C GLY A 15 -16.33 13.09 -10.12
N VAL A 16 -17.15 12.51 -9.25
CA VAL A 16 -17.00 12.56 -7.80
C VAL A 16 -17.00 11.15 -7.24
N ILE A 17 -16.00 10.84 -6.43
CA ILE A 17 -15.95 9.59 -5.67
C ILE A 17 -16.33 9.91 -4.22
N ILE A 18 -17.48 9.39 -3.78
CA ILE A 18 -17.93 9.54 -2.39
C ILE A 18 -17.49 8.32 -1.61
N ILE A 19 -16.67 8.53 -0.57
CA ILE A 19 -16.20 7.48 0.31
C ILE A 19 -16.94 7.59 1.64
N THR A 20 -17.78 6.59 1.94
CA THR A 20 -18.43 6.47 3.23
C THR A 20 -17.69 5.43 4.05
N THR A 21 -17.12 5.84 5.18
CA THR A 21 -16.41 4.92 6.07
C THR A 21 -17.39 4.06 6.87
N LYS A 22 -16.99 2.83 7.17
CA LYS A 22 -17.79 1.96 8.05
C LYS A 22 -17.84 2.58 9.45
N ARG A 23 -19.04 2.76 9.96
CA ARG A 23 -19.35 3.17 11.33
C ARG A 23 -19.81 1.98 12.16
N GLY A 24 -20.26 2.22 13.40
CA GLY A 24 -20.95 1.23 14.21
C GLY A 24 -22.22 0.72 13.51
N ASP A 25 -22.80 -0.31 14.05
CA ASP A 25 -24.09 -0.81 13.59
C ASP A 25 -25.19 0.22 13.82
N ASN A 26 -26.32 0.04 13.16
CA ASN A 26 -27.52 0.84 13.40
C ASN A 26 -27.89 0.79 14.90
N PHE A 27 -28.42 1.88 15.43
CA PHE A 27 -28.92 1.93 16.80
C PHE A 27 -29.91 0.78 17.02
N SER A 28 -29.78 0.11 18.15
CA SER A 28 -30.57 -1.06 18.51
C SER A 28 -30.96 -0.98 19.99
N ASP A 29 -32.19 -1.29 20.33
CA ASP A 29 -32.65 -1.32 21.72
C ASP A 29 -31.97 -2.41 22.55
N VAL A 30 -31.42 -3.41 21.88
CA VAL A 30 -30.60 -4.45 22.51
C VAL A 30 -29.12 -4.11 22.30
N ALA A 31 -28.40 -3.90 23.39
CA ALA A 31 -26.97 -3.69 23.32
C ALA A 31 -26.25 -4.92 22.76
N LYS A 32 -25.49 -4.71 21.70
CA LYS A 32 -24.72 -5.77 21.02
C LYS A 32 -23.30 -5.29 20.83
N THR A 33 -22.36 -6.20 21.03
CA THR A 33 -20.95 -5.97 20.71
C THR A 33 -20.41 -7.20 19.99
N ARG A 34 -19.65 -6.98 18.92
CA ARG A 34 -18.98 -8.05 18.20
C ARG A 34 -17.55 -7.64 17.81
N VAL A 35 -16.73 -8.64 17.66
CA VAL A 35 -15.37 -8.49 17.12
C VAL A 35 -15.35 -8.98 15.68
N GLU A 36 -14.79 -8.17 14.81
CA GLU A 36 -14.58 -8.50 13.40
C GLU A 36 -13.08 -8.62 13.14
N TYR A 37 -12.69 -9.69 12.46
CA TYR A 37 -11.36 -9.83 11.91
C TYR A 37 -11.44 -10.00 10.41
N SER A 38 -10.58 -9.28 9.69
CA SER A 38 -10.38 -9.48 8.26
C SER A 38 -8.90 -9.34 7.92
N GLY A 39 -8.44 -10.15 7.00
CA GLY A 39 -7.07 -10.08 6.56
C GLY A 39 -6.88 -10.73 5.20
N TYR A 40 -5.78 -10.39 4.56
CA TYR A 40 -5.34 -11.03 3.34
C TYR A 40 -3.83 -11.13 3.31
N ALA A 41 -3.33 -12.09 2.54
CA ALA A 41 -1.94 -12.19 2.14
C ALA A 41 -1.88 -12.26 0.61
N SER A 42 -0.89 -11.62 0.03
CA SER A 42 -0.64 -11.67 -1.41
C SER A 42 0.84 -11.82 -1.69
N VAL A 43 1.16 -12.47 -2.79
CA VAL A 43 2.52 -12.65 -3.28
C VAL A 43 2.60 -12.02 -4.66
N SER A 44 3.53 -11.08 -4.82
CA SER A 44 3.86 -10.49 -6.11
C SER A 44 5.11 -11.14 -6.64
N VAL A 45 5.06 -11.64 -7.87
CA VAL A 45 6.21 -12.23 -8.54
C VAL A 45 6.65 -11.34 -9.69
N LYS A 46 7.94 -11.34 -9.98
CA LYS A 46 8.48 -10.65 -11.16
C LYS A 46 7.97 -11.34 -12.42
N ASN A 47 7.30 -10.61 -13.29
CA ASN A 47 6.63 -11.19 -14.47
C ASN A 47 7.58 -11.43 -15.65
N SER A 48 8.66 -10.67 -15.77
CA SER A 48 9.64 -10.80 -16.85
C SER A 48 10.99 -10.26 -16.42
N ASP A 49 12.03 -10.70 -17.09
CA ASP A 49 13.30 -9.99 -17.05
C ASP A 49 13.15 -8.67 -17.80
N SER A 50 13.83 -7.65 -17.30
CA SER A 50 13.75 -6.29 -17.81
C SER A 50 14.31 -6.10 -19.23
N GLY A 51 14.64 -7.18 -19.92
CA GLY A 51 15.24 -7.14 -21.27
C GLY A 51 16.57 -6.37 -21.30
N MET A 52 17.23 -6.26 -20.16
CA MET A 52 18.58 -5.71 -20.13
C MET A 52 19.52 -6.69 -20.82
N ALA A 53 20.40 -6.13 -21.65
CA ALA A 53 21.43 -6.92 -22.34
C ALA A 53 22.25 -7.72 -21.32
N THR A 54 22.49 -8.97 -21.64
CA THR A 54 23.51 -9.74 -20.91
C THR A 54 24.86 -9.05 -21.11
N PRO A 55 25.82 -9.26 -20.24
CA PRO A 55 27.13 -8.69 -20.41
C PRO A 55 27.83 -9.05 -21.71
N GLU A 56 27.60 -10.26 -22.22
CA GLU A 56 28.09 -10.69 -23.52
C GLU A 56 27.41 -9.93 -24.66
N GLU A 57 26.10 -9.77 -24.60
CA GLU A 57 25.35 -8.93 -25.55
C GLU A 57 25.80 -7.48 -25.51
N PHE A 58 26.03 -6.94 -24.28
CA PHE A 58 26.53 -5.57 -24.09
C PHE A 58 27.91 -5.39 -24.73
N VAL A 59 28.83 -6.36 -24.54
CA VAL A 59 30.15 -6.36 -25.19
C VAL A 59 30.02 -6.37 -26.67
N ASN A 60 29.17 -7.23 -27.24
CA ASN A 60 28.93 -7.33 -28.65
C ASN A 60 28.35 -6.03 -29.25
N ILE A 61 27.33 -5.47 -28.62
CA ILE A 61 26.70 -4.20 -29.04
C ILE A 61 27.73 -3.06 -29.02
N ASN A 62 28.52 -2.98 -27.94
CA ASN A 62 29.52 -1.94 -27.81
C ASN A 62 30.65 -2.07 -28.84
N SER A 63 31.08 -3.29 -29.17
CA SER A 63 32.06 -3.55 -30.21
C SER A 63 31.55 -3.18 -31.60
N LEU A 64 30.29 -3.47 -31.91
CA LEU A 64 29.63 -3.13 -33.19
C LEU A 64 29.42 -1.62 -33.35
N SER A 65 29.22 -0.89 -32.26
CA SER A 65 29.06 0.57 -32.28
C SER A 65 30.39 1.35 -32.29
N GLY A 66 31.52 0.67 -32.36
CA GLY A 66 32.84 1.30 -32.35
C GLY A 66 33.21 1.94 -31.00
N GLY A 67 32.46 1.61 -29.95
CA GLY A 67 32.73 2.07 -28.58
C GLY A 67 34.03 1.47 -28.07
N LYS A 68 34.85 2.28 -27.42
CA LYS A 68 35.97 1.76 -26.66
C LYS A 68 35.44 0.99 -25.48
N MET A 69 35.70 -0.31 -25.37
CA MET A 69 35.49 -1.09 -24.17
C MET A 69 36.24 -0.42 -23.03
N SER A 70 35.56 0.44 -22.34
CA SER A 70 36.16 1.16 -21.22
C SER A 70 36.27 0.25 -20.01
N SER A 71 37.07 0.65 -19.07
CA SER A 71 37.41 0.09 -17.76
C SER A 71 36.24 -0.37 -16.88
N VAL A 72 35.01 -0.36 -17.39
CA VAL A 72 33.76 -0.70 -16.65
C VAL A 72 33.56 -2.22 -16.55
N ILE A 73 34.11 -3.00 -17.50
CA ILE A 73 33.97 -4.45 -17.49
C ILE A 73 35.29 -5.07 -17.02
N ARG A 74 35.28 -5.54 -15.77
CA ARG A 74 36.43 -6.25 -15.21
C ARG A 74 36.39 -7.70 -15.68
N ARG A 75 37.58 -8.26 -15.92
CA ARG A 75 37.75 -9.71 -16.07
C ARG A 75 38.07 -10.31 -14.71
N ASP A 76 37.57 -11.50 -14.47
CA ASP A 76 37.94 -12.30 -13.31
C ASP A 76 39.35 -12.90 -13.46
N GLU A 77 39.79 -13.66 -12.47
CA GLU A 77 41.09 -14.32 -12.45
C GLU A 77 41.27 -15.36 -13.58
N ASN A 78 40.16 -15.85 -14.17
CA ASN A 78 40.15 -16.81 -15.26
C ASN A 78 40.12 -16.13 -16.64
N GLY A 79 40.01 -14.80 -16.67
CA GLY A 79 39.92 -14.04 -17.90
C GLY A 79 38.52 -13.89 -18.46
N ASP A 80 37.50 -14.41 -17.76
CA ASP A 80 36.09 -14.26 -18.10
C ASP A 80 35.57 -12.90 -17.63
N TYR A 81 34.50 -12.41 -18.27
CA TYR A 81 33.87 -11.17 -17.84
C TYR A 81 33.22 -11.36 -16.46
N ALA A 82 33.64 -10.58 -15.47
CA ALA A 82 33.03 -10.55 -14.16
C ALA A 82 31.62 -9.95 -14.26
N LEU A 83 30.62 -10.81 -14.26
CA LEU A 83 29.24 -10.50 -14.57
C LEU A 83 28.38 -10.54 -13.34
N THR A 84 27.98 -9.36 -12.87
CA THR A 84 26.96 -9.28 -11.83
C THR A 84 25.60 -9.06 -12.50
N ASP A 85 24.69 -10.00 -12.32
CA ASP A 85 23.28 -9.80 -12.68
C ASP A 85 22.64 -8.84 -11.66
N TRP A 86 22.77 -7.55 -11.92
CA TRP A 86 22.21 -6.51 -11.07
C TRP A 86 20.70 -6.63 -10.87
N THR A 87 19.99 -7.14 -11.88
CA THR A 87 18.55 -7.37 -11.73
C THR A 87 18.27 -8.39 -10.65
N LYS A 88 19.01 -9.50 -10.63
CA LYS A 88 18.88 -10.54 -9.60
C LYS A 88 19.36 -10.05 -8.24
N GLU A 89 20.46 -9.27 -8.23
CA GLU A 89 20.99 -8.72 -6.98
C GLU A 89 20.04 -7.69 -6.36
N MET A 90 19.37 -6.87 -7.17
CA MET A 90 18.50 -5.78 -6.68
C MET A 90 17.04 -6.17 -6.52
N THR A 91 16.61 -7.32 -7.06
CA THR A 91 15.21 -7.75 -6.98
C THR A 91 15.05 -9.05 -6.20
N ARG A 92 13.83 -9.25 -5.68
CA ARG A 92 13.37 -10.52 -5.11
C ARG A 92 12.62 -11.29 -6.18
N SER A 93 12.69 -12.60 -6.12
CA SER A 93 11.83 -13.46 -6.95
C SER A 93 10.36 -13.35 -6.57
N ALA A 94 10.09 -13.11 -5.29
CA ALA A 94 8.75 -12.92 -4.76
C ALA A 94 8.75 -11.88 -3.64
N ALA A 95 7.72 -11.07 -3.59
CA ALA A 95 7.45 -10.08 -2.54
C ALA A 95 6.12 -10.38 -1.87
N VAL A 96 6.11 -10.40 -0.55
CA VAL A 96 4.94 -10.76 0.25
C VAL A 96 4.32 -9.49 0.83
N THR A 97 3.01 -9.38 0.67
CA THR A 97 2.19 -8.37 1.36
C THR A 97 1.18 -9.08 2.23
N HIS A 98 1.05 -8.65 3.47
CA HIS A 98 -0.04 -9.10 4.35
C HIS A 98 -0.70 -7.91 5.04
N ASN A 99 -1.99 -8.07 5.28
CA ASN A 99 -2.82 -7.08 5.96
C ASN A 99 -3.70 -7.78 6.99
N HIS A 100 -3.82 -7.19 8.15
CA HIS A 100 -4.66 -7.66 9.26
C HIS A 100 -5.47 -6.49 9.79
N ASN A 101 -6.77 -6.67 9.87
CA ASN A 101 -7.69 -5.69 10.43
C ASN A 101 -8.52 -6.34 11.53
N VAL A 102 -8.51 -5.74 12.71
CA VAL A 102 -9.38 -6.11 13.82
C VAL A 102 -10.28 -4.93 14.13
N ALA A 103 -11.56 -5.18 14.31
CA ALA A 103 -12.50 -4.15 14.71
C ALA A 103 -13.44 -4.65 15.80
N ILE A 104 -13.76 -3.77 16.73
CA ILE A 104 -14.80 -3.95 17.73
C ILE A 104 -15.95 -3.04 17.34
N VAL A 105 -17.12 -3.60 17.18
CA VAL A 105 -18.33 -2.89 16.75
C VAL A 105 -19.39 -3.11 17.82
N GLY A 106 -19.97 -2.02 18.30
CA GLY A 106 -21.04 -2.08 19.27
C GLY A 106 -22.19 -1.13 18.94
N SER A 107 -23.37 -1.47 19.39
CA SER A 107 -24.57 -0.64 19.26
C SER A 107 -25.48 -0.79 20.47
N ALA A 108 -26.17 0.28 20.79
CA ALA A 108 -27.22 0.39 21.79
C ALA A 108 -28.29 1.39 21.30
N SER A 109 -29.37 1.61 22.04
CA SER A 109 -30.48 2.50 21.60
C SER A 109 -30.07 3.93 21.27
N LYS A 110 -29.10 4.47 22.02
CA LYS A 110 -28.63 5.88 21.87
C LYS A 110 -27.17 6.01 21.50
N PHE A 111 -26.43 4.91 21.35
CA PHE A 111 -25.00 4.94 21.11
C PHE A 111 -24.57 3.80 20.19
N ASN A 112 -23.72 4.10 19.22
CA ASN A 112 -23.01 3.09 18.46
C ASN A 112 -21.54 3.47 18.29
N TYR A 113 -20.70 2.48 18.12
CA TYR A 113 -19.27 2.69 17.94
C TYR A 113 -18.63 1.61 17.11
N ARG A 114 -17.53 2.00 16.50
CA ARG A 114 -16.59 1.12 15.83
C ARG A 114 -15.17 1.57 16.14
N ALA A 115 -14.40 0.70 16.78
CA ALA A 115 -12.96 0.89 16.95
C ALA A 115 -12.23 -0.15 16.10
N SER A 116 -11.26 0.25 15.30
CA SER A 116 -10.52 -0.67 14.42
C SER A 116 -9.04 -0.38 14.42
N LEU A 117 -8.25 -1.44 14.29
CA LEU A 117 -6.81 -1.41 14.13
C LEU A 117 -6.44 -2.21 12.88
N ASN A 118 -5.77 -1.57 11.95
CA ASN A 118 -5.26 -2.20 10.74
C ASN A 118 -3.74 -2.18 10.74
N TYR A 119 -3.14 -3.32 10.46
CA TYR A 119 -1.71 -3.48 10.24
C TYR A 119 -1.47 -4.03 8.84
N LYS A 120 -0.63 -3.34 8.07
CA LYS A 120 -0.22 -3.76 6.73
C LYS A 120 1.29 -3.74 6.63
N ASN A 121 1.85 -4.84 6.13
CA ASN A 121 3.26 -4.92 5.74
C ASN A 121 3.33 -5.30 4.27
N SER A 122 3.96 -4.46 3.47
CA SER A 122 4.03 -4.60 2.02
C SER A 122 5.49 -4.57 1.58
N GLN A 123 5.95 -5.69 1.06
CA GLN A 123 7.28 -5.79 0.45
C GLN A 123 7.19 -5.44 -1.04
N GLY A 124 8.16 -4.68 -1.53
CA GLY A 124 8.35 -4.45 -2.96
C GLY A 124 9.21 -5.52 -3.62
N ILE A 125 9.10 -5.66 -4.95
CA ILE A 125 9.98 -6.54 -5.75
C ILE A 125 11.44 -6.08 -5.64
N ALA A 126 11.72 -4.79 -5.62
CA ALA A 126 13.05 -4.29 -5.33
C ALA A 126 13.43 -4.64 -3.88
N LYS A 127 14.66 -5.16 -3.68
CA LYS A 127 15.21 -5.40 -2.33
C LYS A 127 15.25 -4.08 -1.58
N TYR A 128 15.09 -4.14 -0.25
CA TYR A 128 15.08 -2.97 0.65
C TYR A 128 13.90 -2.00 0.45
N ASN A 129 12.96 -2.32 -0.44
CA ASN A 129 11.71 -1.58 -0.54
C ASN A 129 10.64 -2.29 0.29
N ASN A 130 10.25 -1.67 1.40
CA ASN A 130 9.26 -2.21 2.32
C ASN A 130 8.45 -1.07 2.94
N ARG A 131 7.14 -1.30 3.09
CA ARG A 131 6.24 -0.35 3.76
C ARG A 131 5.47 -1.06 4.86
N LYS A 132 5.61 -0.55 6.07
CA LYS A 132 4.80 -0.93 7.23
C LYS A 132 3.83 0.19 7.55
N GLU A 133 2.59 -0.15 7.81
CA GLU A 133 1.52 0.81 8.06
C GLU A 133 0.64 0.32 9.21
N ILE A 134 0.38 1.19 10.15
CA ILE A 134 -0.57 1.00 11.24
C ILE A 134 -1.61 2.10 11.13
N LEU A 135 -2.88 1.73 11.10
CA LEU A 135 -4.00 2.64 11.06
C LEU A 135 -4.97 2.29 12.16
N ALA A 136 -5.14 3.18 13.12
CA ALA A 136 -6.16 3.09 14.16
C ALA A 136 -7.30 4.06 13.85
N LYS A 137 -8.54 3.61 13.94
CA LYS A 137 -9.75 4.43 13.75
C LYS A 137 -10.76 4.16 14.84
N ILE A 138 -11.40 5.22 15.31
CA ILE A 138 -12.56 5.18 16.18
C ILE A 138 -13.64 6.04 15.55
N ALA A 139 -14.80 5.46 15.32
CA ALA A 139 -16.00 6.16 14.89
C ALA A 139 -17.12 5.87 15.90
N ALA A 140 -17.80 6.89 16.36
CA ALA A 140 -18.91 6.74 17.28
C ALA A 140 -20.05 7.69 16.87
N SER A 141 -21.27 7.30 17.18
CA SER A 141 -22.45 8.16 17.05
C SER A 141 -23.31 8.06 18.29
N GLN A 142 -23.80 9.19 18.73
CA GLN A 142 -24.64 9.29 19.92
C GLN A 142 -25.88 10.11 19.62
N LYS A 143 -27.04 9.59 19.98
CA LYS A 143 -28.30 10.35 19.99
C LYS A 143 -28.48 11.05 21.32
N ALA A 144 -28.72 12.34 21.30
CA ALA A 144 -29.01 13.19 22.43
C ALA A 144 -30.37 13.87 22.24
N LEU A 145 -30.91 14.49 23.33
CA LEU A 145 -32.18 15.21 23.31
C LEU A 145 -33.31 14.40 22.67
N ASP A 146 -33.49 13.15 23.12
CA ASP A 146 -34.49 12.21 22.63
C ASP A 146 -34.49 11.99 21.10
N GLY A 147 -33.28 12.10 20.49
CA GLY A 147 -33.08 11.87 19.05
C GLY A 147 -33.09 13.14 18.20
N TRP A 148 -33.36 14.30 18.78
CA TRP A 148 -33.29 15.58 18.07
C TRP A 148 -31.87 15.96 17.66
N LEU A 149 -30.87 15.45 18.39
CA LEU A 149 -29.46 15.71 18.12
C LEU A 149 -28.70 14.40 17.94
N GLU A 150 -28.02 14.24 16.82
CA GLU A 150 -27.07 13.16 16.59
C GLU A 150 -25.66 13.73 16.52
N LEU A 151 -24.83 13.31 17.47
CA LEU A 151 -23.41 13.67 17.51
C LEU A 151 -22.60 12.53 16.87
N GLN A 152 -21.71 12.88 15.96
CA GLN A 152 -20.83 11.92 15.30
C GLN A 152 -19.38 12.29 15.55
N TYR A 153 -18.59 11.31 15.98
CA TYR A 153 -17.18 11.43 16.28
C TYR A 153 -16.38 10.51 15.38
N ASP A 154 -15.37 11.05 14.73
CA ASP A 154 -14.42 10.29 13.92
C ASP A 154 -13.01 10.69 14.29
N LEU A 155 -12.24 9.72 14.80
CA LEU A 155 -10.82 9.89 15.10
C LEU A 155 -10.03 8.86 14.31
N SER A 156 -8.96 9.29 13.65
CA SER A 156 -8.05 8.38 12.96
C SER A 156 -6.60 8.76 13.21
N TYR A 157 -5.79 7.75 13.43
CA TYR A 157 -4.34 7.87 13.55
C TYR A 157 -3.69 6.91 12.58
N MET A 158 -2.76 7.41 11.76
CA MET A 158 -1.98 6.60 10.83
C MET A 158 -0.50 6.84 11.05
N HIS A 159 0.23 5.75 11.22
CA HIS A 159 1.67 5.74 11.22
C HIS A 159 2.17 4.81 10.13
N TYR A 160 3.12 5.28 9.33
CA TYR A 160 3.76 4.43 8.33
C TYR A 160 5.27 4.64 8.34
N ARG A 161 5.99 3.57 8.04
CA ARG A 161 7.41 3.58 7.80
C ARG A 161 7.68 2.97 6.43
N ASN A 162 8.41 3.72 5.62
CA ASN A 162 8.90 3.27 4.33
C ASN A 162 10.42 3.07 4.45
N ASP A 163 10.87 1.89 4.09
CA ASP A 163 12.28 1.61 3.88
C ASP A 163 12.49 1.69 2.35
N TYR A 164 13.32 2.61 1.89
CA TYR A 164 13.66 2.78 0.48
C TYR A 164 15.10 2.36 0.24
N ASN A 165 15.34 1.80 -0.92
CA ASN A 165 16.70 1.57 -1.40
C ASN A 165 17.26 2.89 -1.94
N CYS A 166 17.45 3.87 -1.06
CA CYS A 166 18.23 5.06 -1.37
C CYS A 166 19.63 4.78 -0.88
N ALA A 167 20.57 4.60 -1.80
CA ALA A 167 21.97 4.79 -1.44
C ALA A 167 22.11 6.28 -1.10
N ASP A 168 22.44 6.59 0.14
CA ASP A 168 22.93 7.90 0.52
C ASP A 168 24.27 8.06 -0.22
N TRP A 169 24.26 8.86 -1.29
CA TRP A 169 25.45 9.25 -2.07
C TRP A 169 26.11 10.45 -1.39
#